data_d2a3af87b3e16a9b7eed994ba7877a1c
#
_entry.id   d2a3af87b3e16a9b7eed994ba7877a1c
#
_cell.length_a   1.000
_cell.length_b   1.000
_cell.length_c   1.000
_cell.angle_alpha   90.00
_cell.angle_beta   90.00
_cell.angle_gamma   90.00
#
_symmetry.space_group_name_H-M   'P 1'
#
loop_
_entity.id
_entity.type
_entity.pdbx_description
1 polymer ?
#
loop_
_entity_poly.entity_id
_entity_poly.type
_entity_poly.pdbx_seq_one_letter_code
_entity_poly.pdbx_strand_id
1 'polypeptide(L)'
;KDIVNTFSRQIFSDGIIGRIGGDKFICFCNRDNIDTALLSDRMKYSIETANEKYRLFIQAGLYYVEDRTIPVIKMCDRALMALNSIKGIHTDKIEVYTETKREELLTGQQLVSDMDRGITDREFFIVIQPIYDIQKDVIAAGEVLVRWKHPKYGLLMPGRFVPVFEKNYMINKLDHYVWEEACRVIREAMDNGETLVPLSINVSRANLYHD
;
A
#
# COMPACT_ATOMS: atom_id res chain seq x y z
N LYS A 1 -13.48 -11.34 26.38
CA LYS A 1 -14.30 -12.56 26.38
C LYS A 1 -15.65 -12.32 25.70
N ASP A 2 -16.32 -11.20 25.96
CA ASP A 2 -17.67 -10.92 25.45
C ASP A 2 -17.71 -10.66 23.94
N ILE A 3 -16.75 -9.97 23.38
CA ILE A 3 -16.62 -9.72 21.93
C ILE A 3 -16.53 -11.05 21.17
N VAL A 4 -15.69 -11.99 21.63
CA VAL A 4 -15.51 -13.30 20.98
C VAL A 4 -16.77 -14.14 21.04
N ASN A 5 -17.47 -14.14 22.19
CA ASN A 5 -18.71 -14.88 22.36
C ASN A 5 -19.84 -14.31 21.49
N THR A 6 -19.90 -12.99 21.34
CA THR A 6 -20.86 -12.32 20.45
C THR A 6 -20.56 -12.63 18.98
N PHE A 7 -19.29 -12.57 18.58
CA PHE A 7 -18.85 -12.92 17.24
C PHE A 7 -19.12 -14.39 16.90
N SER A 8 -18.81 -15.32 17.83
CA SER A 8 -18.99 -16.76 17.59
C SER A 8 -20.45 -17.14 17.38
N ARG A 9 -21.36 -16.53 18.13
CA ARG A 9 -22.79 -16.92 18.11
C ARG A 9 -23.58 -16.22 16.98
N GLN A 10 -23.25 -14.99 16.65
CA GLN A 10 -24.05 -14.20 15.71
C GLN A 10 -23.52 -14.26 14.26
N ILE A 11 -22.22 -14.45 14.08
CA ILE A 11 -21.57 -14.35 12.77
C ILE A 11 -21.14 -15.73 12.25
N PHE A 12 -20.73 -16.64 13.13
CA PHE A 12 -20.15 -17.92 12.76
C PHE A 12 -20.81 -19.07 13.53
N SER A 13 -22.14 -19.19 13.44
CA SER A 13 -22.91 -20.20 14.16
C SER A 13 -22.41 -21.65 14.01
N ASP A 14 -21.80 -21.93 12.83
CA ASP A 14 -21.30 -23.27 12.46
C ASP A 14 -19.76 -23.31 12.39
N GLY A 15 -19.08 -22.29 12.92
CA GLY A 15 -17.62 -22.13 12.78
C GLY A 15 -16.86 -22.52 14.05
N ILE A 16 -15.57 -22.78 13.86
CA ILE A 16 -14.60 -22.95 14.93
C ILE A 16 -13.81 -21.65 15.05
N ILE A 17 -13.80 -21.06 16.24
CA ILE A 17 -13.05 -19.84 16.53
C ILE A 17 -11.93 -20.14 17.51
N GLY A 18 -10.72 -19.70 17.18
CA GLY A 18 -9.56 -19.76 18.03
C GLY A 18 -8.89 -18.39 18.18
N ARG A 19 -8.25 -18.14 19.32
CA ARG A 19 -7.39 -16.98 19.54
C ARG A 19 -5.97 -17.37 19.21
N ILE A 20 -5.30 -16.61 18.31
CA ILE A 20 -3.91 -16.86 17.93
C ILE A 20 -2.97 -16.12 18.88
N GLY A 21 -3.34 -14.92 19.31
CA GLY A 21 -2.56 -14.10 20.25
C GLY A 21 -2.98 -12.63 20.20
N GLY A 22 -2.80 -11.90 21.29
CA GLY A 22 -3.16 -10.48 21.38
C GLY A 22 -4.62 -10.22 21.04
N ASP A 23 -4.84 -9.41 20.03
CA ASP A 23 -6.15 -9.03 19.46
C ASP A 23 -6.57 -9.87 18.24
N LYS A 24 -5.79 -10.91 17.89
CA LYS A 24 -6.00 -11.72 16.69
C LYS A 24 -6.75 -13.00 16.97
N PHE A 25 -7.78 -13.22 16.18
CA PHE A 25 -8.61 -14.42 16.19
C PHE A 25 -8.62 -15.06 14.81
N ILE A 26 -8.80 -16.36 14.75
CA ILE A 26 -9.02 -17.11 13.52
C ILE A 26 -10.37 -17.81 13.59
N CYS A 27 -11.06 -17.84 12.47
CA CYS A 27 -12.34 -18.54 12.34
C CYS A 27 -12.31 -19.43 11.10
N PHE A 28 -12.81 -20.65 11.26
CA PHE A 28 -13.13 -21.57 10.16
C PHE A 28 -14.63 -21.78 10.13
N CYS A 29 -15.25 -21.52 8.99
CA CYS A 29 -16.68 -21.66 8.82
C CYS A 29 -17.03 -22.09 7.39
N ASN A 30 -18.28 -22.49 7.16
CA ASN A 30 -18.74 -22.82 5.83
C ASN A 30 -18.80 -21.56 4.95
N ARG A 31 -18.37 -21.69 3.68
CA ARG A 31 -18.36 -20.60 2.69
C ARG A 31 -19.74 -20.00 2.48
N ASP A 32 -20.78 -20.85 2.45
CA ASP A 32 -22.15 -20.41 2.19
C ASP A 32 -22.73 -19.48 3.26
N ASN A 33 -22.10 -19.44 4.43
CA ASN A 33 -22.50 -18.60 5.57
C ASN A 33 -21.78 -17.25 5.57
N ILE A 34 -20.90 -16.97 4.59
CA ILE A 34 -20.12 -15.73 4.51
C ILE A 34 -20.65 -14.85 3.35
N ASP A 35 -21.45 -13.87 3.71
CA ASP A 35 -21.66 -12.68 2.89
C ASP A 35 -20.76 -11.57 3.44
N THR A 36 -19.76 -11.16 2.65
CA THR A 36 -18.75 -10.18 3.06
C THR A 36 -19.35 -8.79 3.33
N ALA A 37 -20.43 -8.42 2.65
CA ALA A 37 -21.13 -7.15 2.88
C ALA A 37 -21.91 -7.18 4.20
N LEU A 38 -22.68 -8.24 4.42
CA LEU A 38 -23.41 -8.44 5.67
C LEU A 38 -22.47 -8.66 6.87
N LEU A 39 -21.32 -9.30 6.64
CA LEU A 39 -20.32 -9.51 7.69
C LEU A 39 -19.74 -8.17 8.18
N SER A 40 -19.41 -7.27 7.26
CA SER A 40 -18.92 -5.93 7.60
C SER A 40 -19.93 -5.14 8.45
N ASP A 41 -21.21 -5.18 8.09
CA ASP A 41 -22.25 -4.47 8.84
C ASP A 41 -22.55 -5.12 10.20
N ARG A 42 -22.56 -6.46 10.28
CA ARG A 42 -22.71 -7.19 11.55
C ARG A 42 -21.51 -6.96 12.48
N MET A 43 -20.31 -6.82 11.96
CA MET A 43 -19.13 -6.46 12.74
C MET A 43 -19.31 -5.09 13.41
N LYS A 44 -19.78 -4.07 12.68
CA LYS A 44 -20.09 -2.75 13.25
C LYS A 44 -21.14 -2.83 14.37
N TYR A 45 -22.27 -3.49 14.12
CA TYR A 45 -23.39 -3.58 15.06
C TYR A 45 -23.00 -4.29 16.36
N SER A 46 -22.21 -5.35 16.28
CA SER A 46 -21.80 -6.12 17.47
C SER A 46 -20.91 -5.31 18.42
N ILE A 47 -20.18 -4.35 17.91
CA ILE A 47 -19.27 -3.50 18.70
C ILE A 47 -20.01 -2.31 19.29
N GLU A 48 -20.90 -1.69 18.57
CA GLU A 48 -21.72 -0.58 19.07
C GLU A 48 -22.61 -1.02 20.25
N THR A 49 -23.06 -2.29 20.27
CA THR A 49 -23.86 -2.84 21.36
C THR A 49 -23.03 -3.20 22.59
N ALA A 50 -21.75 -3.56 22.44
CA ALA A 50 -20.89 -4.00 23.53
C ALA A 50 -20.19 -2.85 24.27
N ASN A 51 -20.06 -1.66 23.66
CA ASN A 51 -19.32 -0.56 24.26
C ASN A 51 -19.69 0.80 23.66
N GLU A 52 -20.66 1.47 24.24
CA GLU A 52 -21.16 2.78 23.78
C GLU A 52 -20.08 3.91 23.74
N LYS A 53 -18.93 3.69 24.38
CA LYS A 53 -17.90 4.72 24.56
C LYS A 53 -16.75 4.72 23.52
N TYR A 54 -16.50 3.60 22.83
CA TYR A 54 -15.35 3.49 21.92
C TYR A 54 -15.73 2.76 20.64
N ARG A 55 -15.56 3.41 19.51
CA ARG A 55 -15.68 2.76 18.19
C ARG A 55 -14.40 1.94 17.94
N LEU A 56 -14.55 0.62 18.01
CA LEU A 56 -13.49 -0.31 17.61
C LEU A 56 -13.62 -0.63 16.13
N PHE A 57 -12.54 -0.49 15.37
CA PHE A 57 -12.49 -0.92 14.00
C PHE A 57 -12.06 -2.39 13.93
N ILE A 58 -12.86 -3.21 13.26
CA ILE A 58 -12.53 -4.62 13.04
C ILE A 58 -12.09 -4.79 11.61
N GLN A 59 -10.96 -5.47 11.44
CA GLN A 59 -10.42 -5.86 10.15
C GLN A 59 -10.34 -7.37 10.07
N ALA A 60 -10.71 -7.94 8.93
CA ALA A 60 -10.62 -9.37 8.68
C ALA A 60 -9.93 -9.67 7.35
N GLY A 61 -9.06 -10.67 7.36
CA GLY A 61 -8.54 -11.30 6.16
C GLY A 61 -9.26 -12.59 5.90
N LEU A 62 -9.72 -12.81 4.69
CA LEU A 62 -10.48 -13.96 4.28
C LEU A 62 -9.71 -14.79 3.25
N TYR A 63 -9.66 -16.10 3.46
CA TYR A 63 -9.17 -17.06 2.48
C TYR A 63 -10.24 -18.14 2.21
N TYR A 64 -10.64 -18.28 0.95
CA TYR A 64 -11.53 -19.36 0.52
C TYR A 64 -10.72 -20.63 0.27
N VAL A 65 -11.02 -21.69 1.03
CA VAL A 65 -10.34 -22.99 0.89
C VAL A 65 -10.93 -23.71 -0.31
N GLU A 66 -10.19 -23.70 -1.42
CA GLU A 66 -10.53 -24.44 -2.65
C GLU A 66 -9.81 -25.79 -2.68
N ASP A 67 -8.57 -25.83 -2.24
CA ASP A 67 -7.75 -27.03 -2.12
C ASP A 67 -7.58 -27.44 -0.65
N ARG A 68 -8.18 -28.56 -0.29
CA ARG A 68 -8.11 -29.11 1.08
C ARG A 68 -6.82 -29.87 1.39
N THR A 69 -5.94 -30.06 0.40
CA THR A 69 -4.62 -30.68 0.61
C THR A 69 -3.60 -29.71 1.19
N ILE A 70 -3.88 -28.42 1.11
CA ILE A 70 -3.00 -27.37 1.66
C ILE A 70 -3.01 -27.46 3.19
N PRO A 71 -1.84 -27.47 3.84
CA PRO A 71 -1.76 -27.46 5.30
C PRO A 71 -2.51 -26.27 5.91
N VAL A 72 -3.24 -26.51 7.01
CA VAL A 72 -4.06 -25.49 7.69
C VAL A 72 -3.25 -24.24 8.04
N ILE A 73 -1.99 -24.40 8.44
CA ILE A 73 -1.11 -23.28 8.74
C ILE A 73 -0.93 -22.33 7.52
N LYS A 74 -0.80 -22.88 6.31
CA LYS A 74 -0.71 -22.08 5.10
C LYS A 74 -2.04 -21.38 4.73
N MET A 75 -3.17 -22.02 5.07
CA MET A 75 -4.49 -21.37 4.91
C MET A 75 -4.60 -20.16 5.84
N CYS A 76 -4.15 -20.32 7.09
CA CYS A 76 -4.12 -19.23 8.06
C CYS A 76 -3.17 -18.10 7.61
N ASP A 77 -1.99 -18.43 7.08
CA ASP A 77 -1.03 -17.44 6.56
C ASP A 77 -1.63 -16.65 5.40
N ARG A 78 -2.37 -17.29 4.50
CA ARG A 78 -3.06 -16.61 3.39
C ARG A 78 -4.10 -15.61 3.90
N ALA A 79 -4.94 -16.00 4.86
CA ALA A 79 -5.90 -15.10 5.48
C ALA A 79 -5.19 -13.94 6.20
N LEU A 80 -4.08 -14.21 6.89
CA LEU A 80 -3.26 -13.21 7.55
C LEU A 80 -2.59 -12.24 6.56
N MET A 81 -2.15 -12.71 5.39
CA MET A 81 -1.64 -11.83 4.33
C MET A 81 -2.71 -10.85 3.84
N ALA A 82 -3.95 -11.32 3.63
CA ALA A 82 -5.06 -10.45 3.27
C ALA A 82 -5.35 -9.41 4.36
N LEU A 83 -5.34 -9.81 5.64
CA LEU A 83 -5.50 -8.89 6.76
C LEU A 83 -4.39 -7.83 6.81
N ASN A 84 -3.14 -8.24 6.62
CA ASN A 84 -2.00 -7.33 6.67
C ASN A 84 -1.99 -6.31 5.51
N SER A 85 -2.63 -6.60 4.38
CA SER A 85 -2.72 -5.66 3.26
C SER A 85 -3.57 -4.41 3.58
N ILE A 86 -4.51 -4.54 4.54
CA ILE A 86 -5.40 -3.45 4.99
C ILE A 86 -4.99 -2.86 6.35
N LYS A 87 -3.89 -3.30 6.93
CA LYS A 87 -3.41 -2.78 8.20
C LYS A 87 -3.06 -1.29 8.09
N GLY A 88 -3.51 -0.52 9.08
CA GLY A 88 -3.32 0.94 9.12
C GLY A 88 -4.46 1.74 8.49
N ILE A 89 -5.45 1.09 7.91
CA ILE A 89 -6.69 1.73 7.47
C ILE A 89 -7.66 1.74 8.65
N HIS A 90 -8.02 2.92 9.16
CA HIS A 90 -8.92 3.07 10.32
C HIS A 90 -10.40 2.94 9.91
N THR A 91 -10.76 1.82 9.29
CA THR A 91 -12.15 1.48 8.92
C THR A 91 -12.38 -0.02 9.10
N ASP A 92 -13.65 -0.39 9.34
CA ASP A 92 -14.07 -1.79 9.27
C ASP A 92 -13.91 -2.27 7.84
N LYS A 93 -13.07 -3.27 7.63
CA LYS A 93 -12.78 -3.78 6.29
C LYS A 93 -12.49 -5.28 6.31
N ILE A 94 -13.04 -5.95 5.32
CA ILE A 94 -12.73 -7.34 5.02
C ILE A 94 -11.94 -7.39 3.72
N GLU A 95 -10.85 -8.11 3.72
CA GLU A 95 -10.01 -8.29 2.55
C GLU A 95 -9.89 -9.77 2.21
N VAL A 96 -10.08 -10.09 0.92
CA VAL A 96 -9.99 -11.47 0.43
C VAL A 96 -8.59 -11.73 -0.11
N TYR A 97 -7.98 -12.84 0.30
CA TYR A 97 -6.72 -13.30 -0.28
C TYR A 97 -6.91 -13.69 -1.75
N THR A 98 -5.99 -13.24 -2.57
CA THR A 98 -5.80 -13.69 -3.95
C THR A 98 -4.30 -13.88 -4.21
N GLU A 99 -3.93 -14.76 -5.14
CA GLU A 99 -2.52 -14.91 -5.54
C GLU A 99 -1.95 -13.60 -6.09
N THR A 100 -2.75 -12.81 -6.82
CA THR A 100 -2.35 -11.47 -7.29
C THR A 100 -1.91 -10.57 -6.15
N LYS A 101 -2.67 -10.51 -5.06
CA LYS A 101 -2.31 -9.71 -3.87
C LYS A 101 -1.04 -10.21 -3.20
N ARG A 102 -0.84 -11.53 -3.17
CA ARG A 102 0.41 -12.11 -2.68
C ARG A 102 1.59 -11.65 -3.52
N GLU A 103 1.46 -11.71 -4.84
CA GLU A 103 2.50 -11.24 -5.77
C GLU A 103 2.78 -9.74 -5.61
N GLU A 104 1.74 -8.92 -5.44
CA GLU A 104 1.88 -7.49 -5.17
C GLU A 104 2.65 -7.23 -3.86
N LEU A 105 2.34 -7.96 -2.80
CA LEU A 105 3.04 -7.85 -1.52
C LEU A 105 4.52 -8.24 -1.64
N LEU A 106 4.81 -9.36 -2.31
CA LEU A 106 6.18 -9.82 -2.53
C LEU A 106 6.96 -8.84 -3.41
N THR A 107 6.33 -8.33 -4.46
CA THR A 107 6.93 -7.30 -5.31
C THR A 107 7.20 -6.03 -4.50
N GLY A 108 6.26 -5.57 -3.68
CA GLY A 108 6.46 -4.41 -2.82
C GLY A 108 7.62 -4.58 -1.85
N GLN A 109 7.77 -5.76 -1.21
CA GLN A 109 8.91 -6.07 -0.35
C GLN A 109 10.24 -6.04 -1.11
N GLN A 110 10.25 -6.57 -2.33
CA GLN A 110 11.44 -6.55 -3.19
C GLN A 110 11.81 -5.10 -3.55
N LEU A 111 10.84 -4.26 -3.94
CA LEU A 111 11.09 -2.86 -4.27
C LEU A 111 11.67 -2.08 -3.07
N VAL A 112 11.16 -2.34 -1.86
CA VAL A 112 11.72 -1.75 -0.63
C VAL A 112 13.17 -2.18 -0.43
N SER A 113 13.46 -3.47 -0.59
CA SER A 113 14.82 -4.01 -0.45
C SER A 113 15.80 -3.47 -1.49
N ASP A 114 15.32 -3.22 -2.70
CA ASP A 114 16.16 -2.79 -3.83
C ASP A 114 16.35 -1.26 -3.92
N MET A 115 15.64 -0.47 -3.11
CA MET A 115 15.64 0.98 -3.22
C MET A 115 17.03 1.60 -3.05
N ASP A 116 17.75 1.23 -1.98
CA ASP A 116 19.05 1.82 -1.69
C ASP A 116 20.08 1.51 -2.79
N ARG A 117 20.05 0.28 -3.32
CA ARG A 117 20.82 -0.08 -4.50
C ARG A 117 20.38 0.74 -5.71
N GLY A 118 19.08 0.87 -5.95
CA GLY A 118 18.53 1.62 -7.08
C GLY A 118 18.96 3.08 -7.10
N ILE A 119 19.09 3.72 -5.93
CA ILE A 119 19.67 5.07 -5.79
C ILE A 119 21.17 5.05 -6.11
N THR A 120 21.91 4.13 -5.48
CA THR A 120 23.38 4.05 -5.64
C THR A 120 23.79 3.77 -7.08
N ASP A 121 23.11 2.84 -7.74
CA ASP A 121 23.40 2.41 -9.10
C ASP A 121 22.73 3.28 -10.17
N ARG A 122 22.08 4.39 -9.76
CA ARG A 122 21.38 5.33 -10.64
C ARG A 122 20.32 4.65 -11.53
N GLU A 123 19.63 3.66 -10.99
CA GLU A 123 18.50 3.00 -11.65
C GLU A 123 17.28 3.94 -11.74
N PHE A 124 17.16 4.88 -10.77
CA PHE A 124 16.19 5.96 -10.84
C PHE A 124 16.70 7.08 -11.76
N PHE A 125 15.79 7.61 -12.55
CA PHE A 125 16.05 8.77 -13.40
C PHE A 125 14.82 9.65 -13.50
N ILE A 126 15.02 10.89 -13.92
CA ILE A 126 13.94 11.84 -14.11
C ILE A 126 13.63 12.03 -15.60
N VAL A 127 12.37 12.28 -15.89
CA VAL A 127 11.90 12.80 -17.18
C VAL A 127 11.16 14.11 -16.93
N ILE A 128 11.24 15.04 -17.86
CA ILE A 128 10.58 16.33 -17.75
C ILE A 128 9.39 16.34 -18.71
N GLN A 129 8.19 16.46 -18.16
CA GLN A 129 6.98 16.63 -18.95
C GLN A 129 6.75 18.11 -19.20
N PRO A 130 6.76 18.56 -20.48
CA PRO A 130 6.58 19.99 -20.79
C PRO A 130 5.15 20.43 -20.47
N ILE A 131 5.04 21.62 -19.91
CA ILE A 131 3.78 22.35 -19.69
C ILE A 131 3.73 23.48 -20.73
N TYR A 132 2.74 23.40 -21.61
CA TYR A 132 2.61 24.29 -22.76
C TYR A 132 1.60 25.41 -22.49
N ASP A 133 2.01 26.66 -22.73
CA ASP A 133 1.13 27.83 -22.69
C ASP A 133 0.48 28.00 -24.07
N ILE A 134 -0.80 27.62 -24.18
CA ILE A 134 -1.54 27.65 -25.45
C ILE A 134 -1.73 29.08 -25.98
N GLN A 135 -1.80 30.09 -25.07
CA GLN A 135 -2.00 31.48 -25.49
C GLN A 135 -0.74 32.09 -26.07
N LYS A 136 0.43 31.72 -25.53
CA LYS A 136 1.74 32.24 -25.96
C LYS A 136 2.44 31.36 -26.97
N ASP A 137 1.92 30.17 -27.21
CA ASP A 137 2.49 29.17 -28.13
C ASP A 137 3.95 28.77 -27.76
N VAL A 138 4.22 28.59 -26.46
CA VAL A 138 5.55 28.24 -25.94
C VAL A 138 5.49 27.21 -24.80
N ILE A 139 6.59 26.51 -24.58
CA ILE A 139 6.75 25.69 -23.34
C ILE A 139 7.00 26.68 -22.19
N ALA A 140 6.08 26.76 -21.25
CA ALA A 140 6.14 27.70 -20.14
C ALA A 140 6.80 27.10 -18.88
N ALA A 141 6.76 25.79 -18.70
CA ALA A 141 7.32 25.09 -17.54
C ALA A 141 7.54 23.60 -17.85
N GLY A 142 8.10 22.87 -16.90
CA GLY A 142 8.22 21.43 -16.96
C GLY A 142 7.86 20.79 -15.63
N GLU A 143 7.24 19.60 -15.65
CA GLU A 143 7.04 18.77 -14.45
C GLU A 143 8.10 17.66 -14.43
N VAL A 144 8.83 17.56 -13.32
CA VAL A 144 9.82 16.51 -13.08
C VAL A 144 9.11 15.27 -12.59
N LEU A 145 9.27 14.19 -13.33
CA LEU A 145 8.65 12.90 -13.05
C LEU A 145 9.71 11.80 -12.94
N VAL A 146 9.76 11.12 -11.81
CA VAL A 146 10.69 10.01 -11.58
C VAL A 146 10.27 8.75 -12.33
N ARG A 147 11.26 7.97 -12.78
CA ARG A 147 11.12 6.63 -13.36
C ARG A 147 12.16 5.71 -12.73
N TRP A 148 11.86 4.42 -12.67
CA TRP A 148 12.82 3.43 -12.17
C TRP A 148 13.08 2.36 -13.22
N LYS A 149 14.32 2.29 -13.72
CA LYS A 149 14.79 1.22 -14.60
C LYS A 149 15.27 0.04 -13.75
N HIS A 150 14.32 -0.73 -13.24
CA HIS A 150 14.60 -1.84 -12.32
C HIS A 150 15.17 -3.05 -13.09
N PRO A 151 16.27 -3.68 -12.63
CA PRO A 151 16.92 -4.79 -13.34
C PRO A 151 15.99 -5.98 -13.59
N LYS A 152 15.13 -6.29 -12.64
CA LYS A 152 14.21 -7.43 -12.71
C LYS A 152 12.86 -7.10 -13.36
N TYR A 153 12.33 -5.91 -13.09
CA TYR A 153 10.96 -5.54 -13.49
C TYR A 153 10.88 -4.59 -14.68
N GLY A 154 12.04 -4.20 -15.23
CA GLY A 154 12.11 -3.25 -16.35
C GLY A 154 11.73 -1.82 -15.92
N LEU A 155 11.12 -1.06 -16.80
CA LEU A 155 10.73 0.31 -16.53
C LEU A 155 9.49 0.36 -15.64
N LEU A 156 9.66 0.86 -14.41
CA LEU A 156 8.58 1.05 -13.45
C LEU A 156 8.14 2.52 -13.43
N MET A 157 6.82 2.70 -13.48
CA MET A 157 6.18 4.02 -13.32
C MET A 157 5.97 4.33 -11.83
N PRO A 158 5.89 5.61 -11.43
CA PRO A 158 5.76 6.02 -10.02
C PRO A 158 4.63 5.32 -9.26
N GLY A 159 3.49 5.10 -9.89
CA GLY A 159 2.34 4.40 -9.28
C GLY A 159 2.65 2.96 -8.79
N ARG A 160 3.75 2.35 -9.22
CA ARG A 160 4.16 1.02 -8.77
C ARG A 160 5.03 1.04 -7.52
N PHE A 161 5.85 2.07 -7.29
CA PHE A 161 6.82 2.11 -6.19
C PHE A 161 6.58 3.24 -5.20
N VAL A 162 6.05 4.39 -5.61
CA VAL A 162 5.80 5.51 -4.69
C VAL A 162 4.88 5.12 -3.54
N PRO A 163 3.69 4.48 -3.75
CA PRO A 163 2.84 4.07 -2.63
C PRO A 163 3.52 3.07 -1.68
N VAL A 164 4.40 2.22 -2.22
CA VAL A 164 5.18 1.26 -1.42
C VAL A 164 6.18 2.00 -0.53
N PHE A 165 6.88 3.00 -1.07
CA PHE A 165 7.86 3.78 -0.31
C PHE A 165 7.20 4.70 0.71
N GLU A 166 6.05 5.30 0.40
CA GLU A 166 5.24 6.05 1.37
C GLU A 166 4.83 5.19 2.57
N LYS A 167 4.28 4.00 2.29
CA LYS A 167 3.84 3.05 3.34
C LYS A 167 4.99 2.60 4.25
N ASN A 168 6.22 2.56 3.73
CA ASN A 168 7.41 2.12 4.45
C ASN A 168 8.29 3.28 4.96
N TYR A 169 7.80 4.53 4.91
CA TYR A 169 8.53 5.73 5.35
C TYR A 169 9.87 5.95 4.65
N MET A 170 9.98 5.48 3.41
CA MET A 170 11.21 5.59 2.62
C MET A 170 11.13 6.67 1.53
N ILE A 171 9.97 7.26 1.33
CA ILE A 171 9.72 8.21 0.24
C ILE A 171 10.66 9.43 0.30
N ASN A 172 11.04 9.86 1.51
CA ASN A 172 11.94 11.01 1.70
C ASN A 172 13.30 10.82 1.00
N LYS A 173 13.84 9.60 1.03
CA LYS A 173 15.11 9.30 0.32
C LYS A 173 14.97 9.48 -1.19
N LEU A 174 13.84 9.05 -1.74
CA LEU A 174 13.56 9.19 -3.18
C LEU A 174 13.35 10.65 -3.54
N ASP A 175 12.60 11.40 -2.75
CA ASP A 175 12.36 12.82 -2.99
C ASP A 175 13.68 13.60 -3.01
N HIS A 176 14.57 13.39 -2.03
CA HIS A 176 15.87 14.02 -1.99
C HIS A 176 16.71 13.68 -3.24
N TYR A 177 16.73 12.41 -3.64
CA TYR A 177 17.42 12.00 -4.86
C TYR A 177 16.88 12.70 -6.10
N VAL A 178 15.54 12.80 -6.23
CA VAL A 178 14.89 13.48 -7.37
C VAL A 178 15.20 14.96 -7.38
N TRP A 179 15.24 15.61 -6.21
CA TRP A 179 15.60 17.03 -6.09
C TRP A 179 17.05 17.28 -6.51
N GLU A 180 17.97 16.44 -6.06
CA GLU A 180 19.39 16.52 -6.46
C GLU A 180 19.55 16.32 -7.97
N GLU A 181 18.88 15.32 -8.56
CA GLU A 181 18.93 15.09 -10.01
C GLU A 181 18.33 16.26 -10.81
N ALA A 182 17.22 16.85 -10.33
CA ALA A 182 16.64 18.03 -10.97
C ALA A 182 17.58 19.25 -10.89
N CYS A 183 18.22 19.49 -9.74
CA CYS A 183 19.21 20.55 -9.58
C CYS A 183 20.42 20.33 -10.51
N ARG A 184 20.87 19.08 -10.66
CA ARG A 184 21.97 18.74 -11.57
C ARG A 184 21.62 19.04 -13.01
N VAL A 185 20.42 18.66 -13.47
CA VAL A 185 19.96 18.96 -14.84
C VAL A 185 19.88 20.46 -15.09
N ILE A 186 19.34 21.23 -14.13
CA ILE A 186 19.28 22.69 -14.21
C ILE A 186 20.71 23.27 -14.32
N ARG A 187 21.64 22.78 -13.49
CA ARG A 187 23.01 23.26 -13.48
C ARG A 187 23.72 23.00 -14.82
N GLU A 188 23.58 21.77 -15.34
CA GLU A 188 24.15 21.40 -16.64
C GLU A 188 23.61 22.27 -17.77
N ALA A 189 22.30 22.53 -17.81
CA ALA A 189 21.69 23.41 -18.81
C ALA A 189 22.21 24.87 -18.71
N MET A 190 22.37 25.38 -17.45
CA MET A 190 22.95 26.72 -17.23
C MET A 190 24.38 26.79 -17.73
N ASP A 191 25.20 25.78 -17.46
CA ASP A 191 26.61 25.74 -17.89
C ASP A 191 26.75 25.64 -19.41
N ASN A 192 25.76 25.00 -20.05
CA ASN A 192 25.69 24.96 -21.53
C ASN A 192 25.10 26.21 -22.17
N GLY A 193 24.64 27.20 -21.40
CA GLY A 193 24.00 28.41 -21.90
C GLY A 193 22.60 28.18 -22.49
N GLU A 194 21.93 27.11 -22.10
CA GLU A 194 20.57 26.75 -22.55
C GLU A 194 19.50 27.63 -21.90
N THR A 195 18.42 27.89 -22.62
CA THR A 195 17.26 28.60 -22.06
C THR A 195 16.47 27.66 -21.13
N LEU A 196 16.38 28.02 -19.85
CA LEU A 196 15.67 27.25 -18.85
C LEU A 196 14.24 27.72 -18.71
N VAL A 197 13.33 26.76 -18.55
CA VAL A 197 11.96 26.99 -18.07
C VAL A 197 11.86 26.58 -16.60
N PRO A 198 10.94 27.16 -15.81
CA PRO A 198 10.69 26.71 -14.44
C PRO A 198 10.35 25.22 -14.40
N LEU A 199 10.94 24.49 -13.43
CA LEU A 199 10.63 23.09 -13.20
C LEU A 199 9.83 22.94 -11.89
N SER A 200 8.72 22.23 -11.95
CA SER A 200 7.98 21.80 -10.77
C SER A 200 8.41 20.39 -10.37
N ILE A 201 8.54 20.17 -9.05
CA ILE A 201 8.94 18.89 -8.47
C ILE A 201 7.89 18.48 -7.46
N ASN A 202 7.50 17.22 -7.51
CA ASN A 202 6.57 16.66 -6.52
C ASN A 202 7.25 16.51 -5.16
N VAL A 203 6.52 16.85 -4.09
CA VAL A 203 6.97 16.73 -2.70
C VAL A 203 6.01 15.83 -1.96
N SER A 204 6.51 14.78 -1.34
CA SER A 204 5.69 13.89 -0.52
C SER A 204 5.26 14.60 0.77
N ARG A 205 4.08 14.21 1.28
CA ARG A 205 3.59 14.74 2.57
C ARG A 205 4.54 14.45 3.72
N ALA A 206 5.29 13.36 3.66
CA ALA A 206 6.25 12.99 4.68
C ALA A 206 7.34 14.07 4.89
N ASN A 207 7.73 14.78 3.82
CA ASN A 207 8.71 15.87 3.89
C ASN A 207 8.16 17.19 4.46
N LEU A 208 6.82 17.32 4.59
CA LEU A 208 6.21 18.53 5.15
C LEU A 208 6.11 18.49 6.69
N TYR A 209 6.31 17.34 7.31
CA TYR A 209 6.13 17.12 8.75
C TYR A 209 7.42 16.74 9.50
N HIS A 210 8.56 16.72 8.82
CA HIS A 210 9.87 16.55 9.46
C HIS A 210 10.57 17.91 9.49
N ASP A 211 10.76 18.41 10.74
CA ASP A 211 11.67 19.52 11.07
C ASP A 211 13.13 19.04 10.94
#